data_58c094007869f321e4458e3a309c3426
#
_entry.id   58c094007869f321e4458e3a309c3426
#
_cell.length_a   1.000
_cell.length_b   1.000
_cell.length_c   1.000
_cell.angle_alpha   90.00
_cell.angle_beta   90.00
_cell.angle_gamma   90.00
#
_symmetry.space_group_name_H-M   'P 1'
#
loop_
_entity.id
_entity.type
_entity.pdbx_description
1 polymer ?
#
loop_
_entity_poly.entity_id
_entity_poly.type
_entity_poly.pdbx_seq_one_letter_code
_entity_poly.pdbx_strand_id
1 'polypeptide(L)'
;SKQKQFEAWLRILLPHIEEGVKRWVENDYFGKQYFQNHIVAEVVGLMSIGIILRDNELVNYVYDGETNPHNIKKVIEGIILMKGQPPYCGEPGSWSTQDGEIMDRYRHFALTHYGQTTKPNRALQYAGLSTNLLMIAAEMGRLNGLDLHHYVAPTGESIKLPLLFYADFYITKDASIKGGFYTGEDSWINYNDQSVFTLWEVGHVRYPEEKIFNEVLHTNDRTAHNLHLLGPVILTHGRCIE
;
A
#
# COMPACT_ATOMS: atom_id res chain seq x y z
N SER A 1 -4.18 29.80 18.98
CA SER A 1 -4.29 29.79 17.52
C SER A 1 -4.96 28.49 17.06
N LYS A 2 -5.52 28.46 15.86
CA LYS A 2 -6.11 27.27 15.24
C LYS A 2 -5.10 26.12 15.16
N GLN A 3 -3.84 26.45 14.87
CA GLN A 3 -2.75 25.47 14.84
C GLN A 3 -2.60 24.74 16.19
N LYS A 4 -2.55 25.46 17.32
CA LYS A 4 -2.46 24.83 18.65
C LYS A 4 -3.66 23.93 18.96
N GLN A 5 -4.85 24.32 18.53
CA GLN A 5 -6.05 23.49 18.69
C GLN A 5 -5.96 22.20 17.88
N PHE A 6 -5.45 22.28 16.64
CA PHE A 6 -5.24 21.12 15.77
C PHE A 6 -4.17 20.19 16.33
N GLU A 7 -3.03 20.71 16.78
CA GLU A 7 -1.98 19.92 17.45
C GLU A 7 -2.49 19.22 18.71
N ALA A 8 -3.30 19.93 19.54
CA ALA A 8 -3.93 19.32 20.72
C ALA A 8 -4.89 18.19 20.35
N TRP A 9 -5.66 18.35 19.28
CA TRP A 9 -6.56 17.32 18.77
C TRP A 9 -5.78 16.10 18.27
N LEU A 10 -4.67 16.28 17.54
CA LEU A 10 -3.81 15.18 17.09
C LEU A 10 -3.24 14.38 18.27
N ARG A 11 -2.85 15.05 19.37
CA ARG A 11 -2.39 14.36 20.60
C ARG A 11 -3.49 13.53 21.26
N ILE A 12 -4.75 13.93 21.11
CA ILE A 12 -5.89 13.13 21.59
C ILE A 12 -6.11 11.91 20.70
N LEU A 13 -5.90 12.03 19.38
CA LEU A 13 -6.07 10.92 18.45
C LEU A 13 -4.97 9.86 18.58
N LEU A 14 -3.74 10.25 18.91
CA LEU A 14 -2.57 9.38 18.93
C LEU A 14 -2.81 8.05 19.67
N PRO A 15 -3.26 8.03 20.95
CA PRO A 15 -3.48 6.77 21.66
C PRO A 15 -4.59 5.91 21.04
N HIS A 16 -5.54 6.50 20.34
CA HIS A 16 -6.60 5.74 19.65
C HIS A 16 -6.06 5.00 18.42
N ILE A 17 -5.12 5.61 17.69
CA ILE A 17 -4.47 4.96 16.54
C ILE A 17 -3.53 3.86 17.05
N GLU A 18 -2.76 4.10 18.11
CA GLU A 18 -1.92 3.07 18.73
C GLU A 18 -2.74 1.86 19.22
N GLU A 19 -3.89 2.10 19.83
CA GLU A 19 -4.81 1.05 20.24
C GLU A 19 -5.41 0.33 19.01
N GLY A 20 -5.65 1.03 17.89
CA GLY A 20 -6.06 0.46 16.62
C GLY A 20 -5.05 -0.56 16.12
N VAL A 21 -3.76 -0.18 16.02
CA VAL A 21 -2.67 -1.09 15.64
C VAL A 21 -2.68 -2.34 16.50
N LYS A 22 -2.76 -2.17 17.84
CA LYS A 22 -2.80 -3.29 18.77
C LYS A 22 -3.98 -4.23 18.54
N ARG A 23 -5.18 -3.71 18.33
CA ARG A 23 -6.38 -4.51 18.06
C ARG A 23 -6.27 -5.32 16.79
N TRP A 24 -5.70 -4.76 15.73
CA TRP A 24 -5.50 -5.49 14.48
C TRP A 24 -4.47 -6.60 14.62
N VAL A 25 -3.43 -6.40 15.42
CA VAL A 25 -2.43 -7.41 15.74
C VAL A 25 -3.03 -8.57 16.54
N GLU A 26 -3.89 -8.25 17.51
CA GLU A 26 -4.57 -9.24 18.35
C GLU A 26 -5.72 -9.96 17.63
N ASN A 27 -6.18 -9.42 16.51
CA ASN A 27 -7.28 -10.01 15.74
C ASN A 27 -6.81 -11.24 14.97
N ASP A 28 -7.34 -12.40 15.32
CA ASP A 28 -7.03 -13.71 14.69
C ASP A 28 -7.79 -13.89 13.34
N TYR A 29 -7.81 -12.83 12.53
CA TYR A 29 -8.49 -12.82 11.27
C TYR A 29 -7.69 -13.64 10.23
N PHE A 30 -8.28 -14.67 9.63
CA PHE A 30 -7.64 -15.55 8.66
C PHE A 30 -6.25 -16.07 9.08
N GLY A 31 -6.17 -16.68 10.25
CA GLY A 31 -4.92 -17.29 10.70
C GLY A 31 -3.81 -16.28 10.98
N LYS A 32 -4.17 -15.13 11.54
CA LYS A 32 -3.22 -14.09 11.99
C LYS A 32 -2.58 -13.27 10.87
N GLN A 33 -3.37 -12.90 9.89
CA GLN A 33 -2.92 -11.93 8.89
C GLN A 33 -2.78 -10.53 9.53
N TYR A 34 -1.64 -10.27 10.16
CA TYR A 34 -1.38 -9.02 10.85
C TYR A 34 -1.16 -7.86 9.88
N PHE A 35 -0.34 -8.10 8.85
CA PHE A 35 0.00 -7.09 7.87
C PHE A 35 -1.10 -7.01 6.81
N GLN A 36 -1.82 -5.91 6.84
CA GLN A 36 -2.95 -5.64 5.94
C GLN A 36 -3.25 -4.14 5.92
N ASN A 37 -4.12 -3.69 5.02
CA ASN A 37 -4.38 -2.29 4.76
C ASN A 37 -4.67 -1.42 6.01
N HIS A 38 -5.33 -1.94 7.05
CA HIS A 38 -5.60 -1.16 8.27
C HIS A 38 -4.32 -0.87 9.05
N ILE A 39 -3.44 -1.87 9.24
CA ILE A 39 -2.15 -1.65 9.91
C ILE A 39 -1.34 -0.61 9.13
N VAL A 40 -1.30 -0.70 7.80
CA VAL A 40 -0.60 0.30 6.98
C VAL A 40 -1.17 1.69 7.21
N ALA A 41 -2.52 1.83 7.17
CA ALA A 41 -3.18 3.12 7.36
C ALA A 41 -2.88 3.73 8.73
N GLU A 42 -2.91 2.93 9.78
CA GLU A 42 -2.64 3.37 11.15
C GLU A 42 -1.18 3.78 11.34
N VAL A 43 -0.24 2.99 10.84
CA VAL A 43 1.20 3.30 10.90
C VAL A 43 1.52 4.58 10.10
N VAL A 44 0.94 4.75 8.92
CA VAL A 44 1.04 5.99 8.13
C VAL A 44 0.41 7.18 8.88
N GLY A 45 -0.70 6.95 9.57
CA GLY A 45 -1.34 7.93 10.44
C GLY A 45 -0.43 8.39 11.59
N LEU A 46 0.21 7.45 12.30
CA LEU A 46 1.17 7.74 13.36
C LEU A 46 2.36 8.55 12.84
N MET A 47 2.93 8.15 11.69
CA MET A 47 4.02 8.87 11.04
C MET A 47 3.60 10.30 10.69
N SER A 48 2.40 10.49 10.15
CA SER A 48 1.85 11.80 9.80
C SER A 48 1.72 12.70 11.03
N ILE A 49 1.21 12.15 12.14
CA ILE A 49 1.06 12.88 13.42
C ILE A 49 2.43 13.29 13.94
N GLY A 50 3.40 12.38 13.95
CA GLY A 50 4.76 12.66 14.41
C GLY A 50 5.40 13.81 13.62
N ILE A 51 5.28 13.79 12.30
CA ILE A 51 5.78 14.85 11.41
C ILE A 51 5.10 16.20 11.70
N ILE A 52 3.76 16.23 11.78
CA ILE A 52 2.99 17.46 12.02
C ILE A 52 3.31 18.05 13.39
N LEU A 53 3.43 17.22 14.40
CA LEU A 53 3.77 17.63 15.76
C LEU A 53 5.27 17.93 15.95
N ARG A 54 6.10 17.65 14.93
CA ARG A 54 7.58 17.72 15.02
C ARG A 54 8.15 16.85 16.13
N ASP A 55 7.51 15.70 16.35
CA ASP A 55 7.88 14.72 17.35
C ASP A 55 8.85 13.70 16.70
N ASN A 56 10.13 13.99 16.77
CA ASN A 56 11.16 13.13 16.16
C ASN A 56 11.24 11.75 16.83
N GLU A 57 10.90 11.62 18.11
CA GLU A 57 10.89 10.33 18.80
C GLU A 57 9.80 9.44 18.23
N LEU A 58 8.59 9.98 18.04
CA LEU A 58 7.49 9.26 17.41
C LEU A 58 7.81 8.91 15.95
N VAL A 59 8.38 9.85 15.18
CA VAL A 59 8.76 9.58 13.78
C VAL A 59 9.78 8.45 13.70
N ASN A 60 10.83 8.48 14.51
CA ASN A 60 11.84 7.43 14.52
C ASN A 60 11.26 6.08 15.00
N TYR A 61 10.40 6.09 16.03
CA TYR A 61 9.72 4.89 16.51
C TYR A 61 8.88 4.24 15.42
N VAL A 62 8.16 5.03 14.63
CA VAL A 62 7.32 4.54 13.54
C VAL A 62 8.15 4.14 12.32
N TYR A 63 9.27 4.82 12.04
CA TYR A 63 10.09 4.57 10.86
C TYR A 63 10.87 3.25 10.96
N ASP A 64 11.65 3.06 12.03
CA ASP A 64 12.50 1.88 12.21
C ASP A 64 12.80 1.54 13.68
N GLY A 65 11.98 2.01 14.61
CA GLY A 65 12.16 1.76 16.04
C GLY A 65 12.26 0.26 16.35
N GLU A 66 13.37 -0.17 16.96
CA GLU A 66 13.64 -1.59 17.24
C GLU A 66 12.57 -2.22 18.15
N THR A 67 11.98 -1.45 19.05
CA THR A 67 10.93 -1.90 19.96
C THR A 67 9.53 -1.89 19.34
N ASN A 68 9.39 -1.36 18.10
CA ASN A 68 8.14 -1.34 17.38
C ASN A 68 8.07 -2.49 16.36
N PRO A 69 7.31 -3.56 16.64
CA PRO A 69 7.17 -4.68 15.70
C PRO A 69 6.38 -4.33 14.43
N HIS A 70 5.76 -3.15 14.40
CA HIS A 70 4.96 -2.63 13.29
C HIS A 70 5.52 -1.29 12.78
N ASN A 71 6.83 -1.04 12.92
CA ASN A 71 7.44 0.08 12.23
C ASN A 71 7.28 -0.08 10.72
N ILE A 72 7.37 1.02 9.96
CA ILE A 72 7.04 1.00 8.51
C ILE A 72 7.93 0.03 7.71
N LYS A 73 9.18 -0.18 8.11
CA LYS A 73 10.08 -1.14 7.48
C LYS A 73 9.58 -2.58 7.69
N LYS A 74 9.12 -2.92 8.91
CA LYS A 74 8.50 -4.22 9.20
C LYS A 74 7.15 -4.40 8.50
N VAL A 75 6.40 -3.31 8.33
CA VAL A 75 5.17 -3.33 7.55
C VAL A 75 5.48 -3.63 6.08
N ILE A 76 6.49 -3.01 5.49
CA ILE A 76 6.94 -3.31 4.11
C ILE A 76 7.31 -4.80 3.98
N GLU A 77 8.13 -5.31 4.90
CA GLU A 77 8.56 -6.72 4.95
C GLU A 77 7.38 -7.69 5.08
N GLY A 78 6.36 -7.34 5.86
CA GLY A 78 5.24 -8.23 6.16
C GLY A 78 4.08 -8.19 5.18
N ILE A 79 3.87 -7.07 4.48
CA ILE A 79 2.72 -6.91 3.57
C ILE A 79 3.05 -7.24 2.12
N ILE A 80 4.31 -7.13 1.73
CA ILE A 80 4.77 -7.44 0.37
C ILE A 80 5.23 -8.90 0.31
N LEU A 81 4.62 -9.68 -0.54
CA LEU A 81 4.96 -11.08 -0.75
C LEU A 81 6.05 -11.22 -1.82
N MET A 82 7.01 -12.09 -1.54
CA MET A 82 7.98 -12.55 -2.50
C MET A 82 7.48 -13.82 -3.19
N LYS A 83 7.98 -14.11 -4.39
CA LYS A 83 7.61 -15.29 -5.17
C LYS A 83 7.72 -16.57 -4.35
N GLY A 84 6.66 -17.35 -4.37
CA GLY A 84 6.60 -18.64 -3.66
C GLY A 84 6.35 -18.52 -2.16
N GLN A 85 6.22 -17.32 -1.61
CA GLN A 85 5.81 -17.16 -0.24
C GLN A 85 4.35 -17.59 -0.09
N PRO A 86 4.05 -18.46 0.88
CA PRO A 86 2.68 -18.80 1.19
C PRO A 86 2.02 -17.63 1.92
N PRO A 87 0.73 -17.43 1.72
CA PRO A 87 -0.04 -16.56 2.58
C PRO A 87 -0.08 -17.09 4.01
N TYR A 88 -0.38 -16.24 4.94
CA TYR A 88 -0.58 -16.64 6.33
C TYR A 88 -1.68 -17.69 6.51
N CYS A 89 -2.70 -17.71 5.68
CA CYS A 89 -3.78 -18.67 5.74
C CYS A 89 -3.45 -20.04 5.13
N GLY A 90 -2.23 -20.23 4.62
CA GLY A 90 -1.68 -21.55 4.29
C GLY A 90 -2.42 -22.32 3.21
N GLU A 91 -3.19 -21.65 2.35
CA GLU A 91 -3.96 -22.29 1.29
C GLU A 91 -3.02 -22.89 0.23
N PRO A 92 -3.01 -24.23 0.06
CA PRO A 92 -2.20 -24.85 -0.96
C PRO A 92 -2.53 -24.32 -2.35
N GLY A 93 -1.51 -23.93 -3.12
CA GLY A 93 -1.65 -23.48 -4.50
C GLY A 93 -1.98 -22.00 -4.68
N SER A 94 -2.13 -21.22 -3.61
CA SER A 94 -2.41 -19.79 -3.68
C SER A 94 -1.19 -18.90 -3.41
N TRP A 95 0.00 -19.44 -3.58
CA TRP A 95 1.26 -18.72 -3.34
C TRP A 95 1.51 -17.63 -4.38
N SER A 96 2.23 -16.58 -3.98
CA SER A 96 2.56 -15.50 -4.89
C SER A 96 3.35 -16.03 -6.09
N THR A 97 2.93 -15.62 -7.29
CA THR A 97 3.54 -16.07 -8.56
C THR A 97 4.80 -15.28 -8.89
N GLN A 98 4.93 -14.09 -8.34
CA GLN A 98 6.05 -13.16 -8.56
C GLN A 98 6.28 -12.32 -7.32
N ASP A 99 7.44 -11.65 -7.25
CA ASP A 99 7.73 -10.69 -6.20
C ASP A 99 6.79 -9.47 -6.29
N GLY A 100 6.37 -8.93 -5.15
CA GLY A 100 5.66 -7.67 -5.06
C GLY A 100 4.14 -7.78 -4.89
N GLU A 101 3.59 -8.97 -4.76
CA GLU A 101 2.17 -9.13 -4.45
C GLU A 101 1.86 -8.63 -3.04
N ILE A 102 0.71 -7.96 -2.87
CA ILE A 102 0.28 -7.44 -1.57
C ILE A 102 -0.57 -8.48 -0.83
N MET A 103 -0.29 -8.64 0.45
CA MET A 103 -0.94 -9.61 1.35
C MET A 103 -2.47 -9.47 1.41
N ASP A 104 -3.02 -8.28 1.21
CA ASP A 104 -4.48 -8.03 1.23
C ASP A 104 -5.27 -8.88 0.22
N ARG A 105 -4.63 -9.37 -0.84
CA ARG A 105 -5.25 -10.29 -1.80
C ARG A 105 -5.91 -11.48 -1.11
N TYR A 106 -5.25 -12.05 -0.13
CA TYR A 106 -5.72 -13.26 0.55
C TYR A 106 -7.06 -13.10 1.19
N ARG A 107 -7.19 -12.06 1.98
CA ARG A 107 -8.43 -11.76 2.68
C ARG A 107 -9.59 -11.66 1.71
N HIS A 108 -9.40 -10.93 0.61
CA HIS A 108 -10.49 -10.65 -0.32
C HIS A 108 -10.79 -11.82 -1.25
N PHE A 109 -9.77 -12.50 -1.73
CA PHE A 109 -9.93 -13.73 -2.50
C PHE A 109 -10.57 -14.84 -1.66
N ALA A 110 -10.05 -15.13 -0.48
CA ALA A 110 -10.54 -16.18 0.37
C ALA A 110 -12.01 -15.96 0.79
N LEU A 111 -12.38 -14.75 1.19
CA LEU A 111 -13.76 -14.41 1.55
C LEU A 111 -14.74 -14.74 0.43
N THR A 112 -14.39 -14.43 -0.81
CA THR A 112 -15.23 -14.66 -1.98
C THR A 112 -15.21 -16.15 -2.40
N HIS A 113 -14.00 -16.72 -2.49
CA HIS A 113 -13.81 -18.08 -2.98
C HIS A 113 -14.44 -19.13 -2.07
N TYR A 114 -14.34 -18.98 -0.75
CA TYR A 114 -14.92 -19.92 0.21
C TYR A 114 -16.37 -19.60 0.58
N GLY A 115 -17.04 -18.72 -0.14
CA GLY A 115 -18.44 -18.40 0.09
C GLY A 115 -18.74 -17.74 1.44
N GLN A 116 -17.70 -17.15 2.07
CA GLN A 116 -17.87 -16.40 3.32
C GLN A 116 -18.52 -15.03 3.11
N THR A 117 -18.56 -14.57 1.86
CA THR A 117 -19.28 -13.38 1.45
C THR A 117 -19.86 -13.56 0.04
N THR A 118 -20.99 -12.90 -0.22
CA THR A 118 -21.54 -12.72 -1.57
C THR A 118 -21.01 -11.48 -2.26
N LYS A 119 -20.12 -10.71 -1.58
CA LYS A 119 -19.53 -9.52 -2.17
C LYS A 119 -18.51 -9.92 -3.22
N PRO A 120 -18.37 -9.13 -4.28
CA PRO A 120 -17.35 -9.34 -5.31
C PRO A 120 -15.95 -9.33 -4.74
N ASN A 121 -15.03 -9.99 -5.45
CA ASN A 121 -13.61 -9.97 -5.10
C ASN A 121 -13.03 -8.56 -5.24
N ARG A 122 -12.49 -8.01 -4.16
CA ARG A 122 -11.87 -6.68 -4.10
C ARG A 122 -10.36 -6.72 -3.90
N ALA A 123 -9.75 -7.85 -4.21
CA ALA A 123 -8.32 -8.06 -3.96
C ALA A 123 -7.45 -6.98 -4.61
N LEU A 124 -7.72 -6.62 -5.87
CA LEU A 124 -6.95 -5.60 -6.58
C LEU A 124 -7.13 -4.20 -5.97
N GLN A 125 -8.36 -3.86 -5.57
CA GLN A 125 -8.66 -2.59 -4.90
C GLN A 125 -7.85 -2.43 -3.60
N TYR A 126 -7.88 -3.44 -2.75
CA TYR A 126 -7.21 -3.36 -1.45
C TYR A 126 -5.69 -3.45 -1.57
N ALA A 127 -5.18 -4.20 -2.55
CA ALA A 127 -3.77 -4.19 -2.87
C ALA A 127 -3.31 -2.80 -3.34
N GLY A 128 -4.09 -2.14 -4.20
CA GLY A 128 -3.86 -0.76 -4.62
C GLY A 128 -3.91 0.23 -3.45
N LEU A 129 -4.87 0.06 -2.53
CA LEU A 129 -4.99 0.89 -1.33
C LEU A 129 -3.75 0.78 -0.45
N SER A 130 -3.30 -0.43 -0.14
CA SER A 130 -2.11 -0.67 0.69
C SER A 130 -0.85 -0.11 0.03
N THR A 131 -0.67 -0.34 -1.28
CA THR A 131 0.46 0.23 -2.03
C THR A 131 0.43 1.76 -1.99
N ASN A 132 -0.74 2.37 -2.12
CA ASN A 132 -0.92 3.82 -2.06
C ASN A 132 -0.53 4.38 -0.68
N LEU A 133 -0.94 3.73 0.39
CA LEU A 133 -0.56 4.11 1.75
C LEU A 133 0.97 4.02 1.97
N LEU A 134 1.62 2.97 1.47
CA LEU A 134 3.08 2.85 1.52
C LEU A 134 3.77 3.97 0.72
N MET A 135 3.24 4.35 -0.44
CA MET A 135 3.76 5.48 -1.24
C MET A 135 3.59 6.82 -0.52
N ILE A 136 2.48 7.02 0.22
CA ILE A 136 2.29 8.21 1.07
C ILE A 136 3.37 8.25 2.14
N ALA A 137 3.62 7.13 2.83
CA ALA A 137 4.68 7.05 3.83
C ALA A 137 6.06 7.39 3.22
N ALA A 138 6.33 6.87 2.01
CA ALA A 138 7.59 7.12 1.32
C ALA A 138 7.77 8.60 0.93
N GLU A 139 6.72 9.25 0.42
CA GLU A 139 6.78 10.68 0.09
C GLU A 139 6.91 11.55 1.35
N MET A 140 6.18 11.25 2.42
CA MET A 140 6.34 11.95 3.70
C MET A 140 7.75 11.75 4.27
N GLY A 141 8.24 10.51 4.25
CA GLY A 141 9.59 10.17 4.67
C GLY A 141 10.64 10.98 3.91
N ARG A 142 10.56 10.96 2.58
CA ARG A 142 11.49 11.71 1.71
C ARG A 142 11.57 13.19 2.05
N LEU A 143 10.43 13.83 2.31
CA LEU A 143 10.37 15.24 2.71
C LEU A 143 11.00 15.51 4.08
N ASN A 144 11.17 14.47 4.89
CA ASN A 144 11.77 14.52 6.22
C ASN A 144 13.15 13.84 6.31
N GLY A 145 13.79 13.58 5.17
CA GLY A 145 15.13 12.98 5.12
C GLY A 145 15.19 11.47 5.36
N LEU A 146 14.03 10.78 5.29
CA LEU A 146 13.90 9.34 5.45
C LEU A 146 13.62 8.69 4.09
N ASP A 147 14.50 7.80 3.64
CA ASP A 147 14.37 7.18 2.32
C ASP A 147 13.71 5.80 2.40
N LEU A 148 12.40 5.77 2.16
CA LEU A 148 11.64 4.52 2.01
C LEU A 148 11.53 4.06 0.55
N HIS A 149 11.71 4.96 -0.42
CA HIS A 149 11.64 4.58 -1.83
C HIS A 149 12.74 3.59 -2.22
N HIS A 150 13.94 3.78 -1.68
CA HIS A 150 15.09 2.91 -1.95
C HIS A 150 15.35 1.88 -0.84
N TYR A 151 14.50 1.84 0.18
CA TYR A 151 14.60 0.81 1.19
C TYR A 151 14.28 -0.57 0.60
N VAL A 152 15.18 -1.52 0.87
CA VAL A 152 15.00 -2.94 0.56
C VAL A 152 15.16 -3.71 1.87
N ALA A 153 14.16 -4.50 2.22
CA ALA A 153 14.22 -5.37 3.39
C ALA A 153 15.27 -6.47 3.21
N PRO A 154 15.76 -7.11 4.29
CA PRO A 154 16.75 -8.19 4.19
C PRO A 154 16.32 -9.35 3.29
N THR A 155 15.03 -9.60 3.16
CA THR A 155 14.43 -10.65 2.33
C THR A 155 14.07 -10.18 0.92
N GLY A 156 14.26 -8.90 0.62
CA GLY A 156 14.13 -8.34 -0.73
C GLY A 156 12.92 -7.44 -0.97
N GLU A 157 11.98 -7.37 -0.04
CA GLU A 157 10.77 -6.55 -0.16
C GLU A 157 11.11 -5.06 -0.28
N SER A 158 10.44 -4.38 -1.19
CA SER A 158 10.57 -2.94 -1.39
C SER A 158 9.28 -2.36 -1.97
N ILE A 159 9.03 -1.07 -1.74
CA ILE A 159 7.81 -0.38 -2.24
C ILE A 159 7.75 -0.39 -3.78
N LYS A 160 8.88 -0.49 -4.47
CA LYS A 160 8.93 -0.60 -5.93
C LYS A 160 8.26 -1.86 -6.46
N LEU A 161 8.39 -2.99 -5.75
CA LEU A 161 7.91 -4.29 -6.22
C LEU A 161 6.40 -4.36 -6.45
N PRO A 162 5.52 -3.86 -5.60
CA PRO A 162 4.10 -3.81 -5.89
C PRO A 162 3.76 -3.00 -7.14
N LEU A 163 4.46 -1.89 -7.40
CA LEU A 163 4.25 -1.12 -8.62
C LEU A 163 4.55 -1.95 -9.86
N LEU A 164 5.64 -2.73 -9.83
CA LEU A 164 6.01 -3.65 -10.91
C LEU A 164 4.99 -4.79 -11.04
N PHE A 165 4.60 -5.41 -9.92
CA PHE A 165 3.66 -6.52 -9.92
C PHE A 165 2.30 -6.14 -10.51
N TYR A 166 1.75 -4.99 -10.11
CA TYR A 166 0.40 -4.57 -10.52
C TYR A 166 0.36 -3.85 -11.86
N ALA A 167 1.48 -3.39 -12.41
CA ALA A 167 1.53 -2.69 -13.70
C ALA A 167 0.85 -3.46 -14.83
N ASP A 168 1.14 -4.76 -14.95
CA ASP A 168 0.61 -5.61 -16.03
C ASP A 168 -0.93 -5.64 -16.06
N PHE A 169 -1.59 -5.62 -14.90
CA PHE A 169 -3.05 -5.58 -14.83
C PHE A 169 -3.63 -4.32 -15.49
N TYR A 170 -2.95 -3.18 -15.30
CA TYR A 170 -3.41 -1.89 -15.82
C TYR A 170 -3.01 -1.66 -17.27
N ILE A 171 -1.99 -2.35 -17.75
CA ILE A 171 -1.60 -2.36 -19.18
C ILE A 171 -2.52 -3.28 -19.96
N THR A 172 -2.67 -4.53 -19.53
CA THR A 172 -3.42 -5.56 -20.27
C THR A 172 -4.93 -5.45 -20.10
N LYS A 173 -5.40 -4.80 -19.04
CA LYS A 173 -6.82 -4.77 -18.62
C LYS A 173 -7.40 -6.16 -18.36
N ASP A 174 -6.56 -7.11 -17.96
CA ASP A 174 -6.93 -8.49 -17.72
C ASP A 174 -6.69 -8.89 -16.25
N ALA A 175 -7.75 -9.18 -15.51
CA ALA A 175 -7.70 -9.62 -14.13
C ALA A 175 -7.37 -11.12 -13.97
N SER A 176 -7.36 -11.88 -15.06
CA SER A 176 -7.09 -13.32 -15.03
C SER A 176 -5.60 -13.67 -14.98
N ILE A 177 -4.73 -12.72 -15.27
CA ILE A 177 -3.28 -12.93 -15.21
C ILE A 177 -2.80 -13.23 -13.78
N LYS A 178 -1.59 -13.71 -13.65
CA LYS A 178 -0.92 -13.94 -12.35
C LYS A 178 -1.74 -14.86 -11.41
N GLY A 179 -2.31 -15.93 -11.96
CA GLY A 179 -3.00 -16.98 -11.21
C GLY A 179 -4.51 -16.79 -11.04
N GLY A 180 -5.10 -15.75 -11.62
CA GLY A 180 -6.54 -15.55 -11.60
C GLY A 180 -7.13 -15.08 -10.26
N PHE A 181 -6.29 -14.70 -9.31
CA PHE A 181 -6.72 -14.32 -7.96
C PHE A 181 -7.46 -12.98 -7.88
N TYR A 182 -7.44 -12.21 -8.97
CA TYR A 182 -8.00 -10.86 -9.06
C TYR A 182 -9.28 -10.81 -9.89
N THR A 183 -9.75 -11.95 -10.40
CA THR A 183 -10.99 -12.04 -11.18
C THR A 183 -12.22 -11.76 -10.32
N GLY A 184 -13.20 -11.05 -10.88
CA GLY A 184 -14.47 -10.73 -10.22
C GLY A 184 -15.15 -9.54 -10.91
N GLU A 185 -16.43 -9.29 -10.57
CA GLU A 185 -17.21 -8.21 -11.17
C GLU A 185 -16.64 -6.82 -10.85
N ASP A 186 -15.99 -6.67 -9.68
CA ASP A 186 -15.32 -5.45 -9.25
C ASP A 186 -13.80 -5.51 -9.48
N SER A 187 -13.35 -6.18 -10.52
CA SER A 187 -11.95 -6.02 -10.91
C SER A 187 -11.76 -4.57 -11.36
N TRP A 188 -11.18 -3.78 -10.50
CA TRP A 188 -10.95 -2.33 -10.65
C TRP A 188 -10.14 -1.93 -11.88
N ILE A 189 -9.67 -2.91 -12.63
CA ILE A 189 -8.99 -2.74 -13.92
C ILE A 189 -9.88 -2.05 -14.95
N ASN A 190 -11.18 -2.30 -14.92
CA ASN A 190 -12.14 -1.78 -15.89
C ASN A 190 -12.83 -0.50 -15.41
N TYR A 191 -12.66 -0.14 -14.16
CA TYR A 191 -13.19 1.11 -13.64
C TYR A 191 -12.14 2.20 -13.83
N ASN A 192 -12.58 3.36 -14.26
CA ASN A 192 -11.81 4.59 -14.19
C ASN A 192 -11.57 5.04 -12.74
N ASP A 193 -11.36 4.11 -11.82
CA ASP A 193 -10.98 4.47 -10.47
C ASP A 193 -9.49 4.77 -10.43
N GLN A 194 -9.26 5.98 -10.62
CA GLN A 194 -8.02 6.66 -10.91
C GLN A 194 -7.15 6.88 -9.68
N SER A 195 -7.62 6.48 -8.50
CA SER A 195 -6.80 6.53 -7.28
C SER A 195 -5.54 5.69 -7.42
N VAL A 196 -5.60 4.68 -8.25
CA VAL A 196 -4.48 3.75 -8.45
C VAL A 196 -3.44 4.31 -9.43
N PHE A 197 -3.84 5.07 -10.46
CA PHE A 197 -2.87 5.64 -11.42
C PHE A 197 -1.92 6.64 -10.83
N THR A 198 -2.28 7.26 -9.72
CA THR A 198 -1.40 8.16 -8.97
C THR A 198 -0.12 7.46 -8.52
N LEU A 199 -0.18 6.14 -8.30
CA LEU A 199 0.97 5.32 -7.92
C LEU A 199 2.07 5.35 -8.98
N TRP A 200 1.70 5.19 -10.26
CA TRP A 200 2.67 5.16 -11.35
C TRP A 200 3.18 6.54 -11.74
N GLU A 201 2.44 7.62 -11.50
CA GLU A 201 2.98 9.00 -11.62
C GLU A 201 4.14 9.19 -10.63
N VAL A 202 3.95 8.79 -9.38
CA VAL A 202 5.01 8.85 -8.38
C VAL A 202 6.12 7.85 -8.72
N GLY A 203 5.75 6.62 -9.07
CA GLY A 203 6.69 5.57 -9.46
C GLY A 203 7.61 5.98 -10.60
N HIS A 204 7.06 6.55 -11.67
CA HIS A 204 7.82 7.06 -12.82
C HIS A 204 8.87 8.13 -12.41
N VAL A 205 8.53 8.98 -11.44
CA VAL A 205 9.45 10.00 -10.95
C VAL A 205 10.53 9.41 -10.04
N ARG A 206 10.18 8.43 -9.22
CA ARG A 206 11.07 7.84 -8.20
C ARG A 206 11.97 6.73 -8.74
N TYR A 207 11.50 6.02 -9.76
CA TYR A 207 12.18 4.89 -10.39
C TYR A 207 12.22 5.09 -11.92
N PRO A 208 12.96 6.10 -12.40
CA PRO A 208 12.96 6.47 -13.83
C PRO A 208 13.55 5.39 -14.75
N GLU A 209 14.26 4.41 -14.19
CA GLU A 209 14.78 3.26 -14.91
C GLU A 209 13.68 2.24 -15.30
N GLU A 210 12.52 2.27 -14.62
CA GLU A 210 11.44 1.29 -14.82
C GLU A 210 10.48 1.76 -15.93
N LYS A 211 10.76 1.36 -17.15
CA LYS A 211 9.99 1.77 -18.35
C LYS A 211 8.53 1.31 -18.33
N ILE A 212 8.23 0.22 -17.62
CA ILE A 212 6.86 -0.30 -17.51
C ILE A 212 5.90 0.73 -16.89
N PHE A 213 6.39 1.65 -16.06
CA PHE A 213 5.56 2.70 -15.48
C PHE A 213 5.07 3.69 -16.55
N ASN A 214 5.90 3.96 -17.57
CA ASN A 214 5.48 4.76 -18.71
C ASN A 214 4.36 4.06 -19.50
N GLU A 215 4.45 2.74 -19.69
CA GLU A 215 3.41 1.98 -20.36
C GLU A 215 2.07 2.06 -19.64
N VAL A 216 2.06 1.94 -18.29
CA VAL A 216 0.85 2.15 -17.50
C VAL A 216 0.28 3.54 -17.73
N LEU A 217 1.12 4.57 -17.73
CA LEU A 217 0.69 5.96 -17.89
C LEU A 217 0.20 6.26 -19.31
N HIS A 218 0.75 5.60 -20.33
CA HIS A 218 0.29 5.73 -21.74
C HIS A 218 -1.05 5.03 -21.97
N THR A 219 -1.29 3.91 -21.33
CA THR A 219 -2.51 3.10 -21.52
C THR A 219 -3.71 3.58 -20.73
N ASN A 220 -3.53 4.59 -19.86
CA ASN A 220 -4.56 5.07 -18.95
C ASN A 220 -4.71 6.59 -19.01
N ASP A 221 -5.90 7.09 -18.65
CA ASP A 221 -6.16 8.53 -18.62
C ASP A 221 -5.54 9.18 -17.38
N ARG A 222 -4.41 9.85 -17.57
CA ARG A 222 -3.69 10.57 -16.50
C ARG A 222 -4.40 11.80 -15.97
N THR A 223 -5.38 12.33 -16.71
CA THR A 223 -6.13 13.53 -16.29
C THR A 223 -7.26 13.18 -15.36
N ALA A 224 -7.55 11.93 -15.31
CA ALA A 224 -8.56 11.39 -14.46
C ALA A 224 -8.17 11.55 -12.97
N HIS A 225 -9.10 12.08 -12.17
CA HIS A 225 -8.82 12.47 -10.79
C HIS A 225 -9.49 11.54 -9.80
N ASN A 226 -8.70 10.93 -8.95
CA ASN A 226 -9.25 10.49 -7.69
C ASN A 226 -8.54 11.23 -6.55
N LEU A 227 -9.34 11.91 -5.72
CA LEU A 227 -8.85 12.70 -4.60
C LEU A 227 -8.45 11.84 -3.39
N HIS A 228 -8.54 10.51 -3.50
CA HIS A 228 -8.20 9.64 -2.41
C HIS A 228 -6.67 9.58 -2.22
N LEU A 229 -6.25 9.78 -1.00
CA LEU A 229 -4.90 9.59 -0.46
C LEU A 229 -3.84 10.57 -1.01
N LEU A 230 -3.37 10.44 -2.26
CA LEU A 230 -2.29 11.29 -2.80
C LEU A 230 -2.77 12.53 -3.53
N GLY A 231 -4.09 12.64 -3.78
CA GLY A 231 -4.66 13.79 -4.50
C GLY A 231 -4.25 13.85 -5.98
N PRO A 232 -4.27 15.05 -6.59
CA PRO A 232 -3.97 15.23 -8.02
C PRO A 232 -2.44 15.18 -8.26
N VAL A 233 -1.83 14.00 -8.15
CA VAL A 233 -0.36 13.82 -8.26
C VAL A 233 0.22 14.22 -9.60
N ILE A 234 -0.58 14.28 -10.68
CA ILE A 234 -0.13 14.79 -11.96
C ILE A 234 0.35 16.25 -11.87
N LEU A 235 -0.21 17.04 -10.93
CA LEU A 235 0.23 18.40 -10.70
C LEU A 235 1.57 18.50 -9.97
N THR A 236 1.91 17.48 -9.18
CA THR A 236 3.12 17.45 -8.36
C THR A 236 4.21 16.56 -8.91
N HIS A 237 3.85 15.48 -9.60
CA HIS A 237 4.75 14.45 -10.12
C HIS A 237 4.63 14.23 -11.63
N GLY A 238 3.62 14.83 -12.30
CA GLY A 238 3.43 14.66 -13.73
C GLY A 238 4.67 15.11 -14.52
N ARG A 239 5.23 14.20 -15.33
CA ARG A 239 6.31 14.48 -16.27
C ARG A 239 5.88 14.08 -17.67
N CYS A 240 6.57 14.61 -18.68
CA CYS A 240 6.43 14.08 -20.03
C CYS A 240 6.87 12.61 -20.01
N ILE A 241 6.05 11.77 -20.62
CA ILE A 241 6.37 10.35 -20.86
C ILE A 241 6.79 10.23 -22.31
N GLU A 242 7.93 9.62 -22.56
CA GLU A 242 8.52 9.40 -23.90
C GLU A 242 8.00 8.10 -24.52
#